data_8fa84fc564414556992fd8653e4340b7
#
_entry.id   8fa84fc564414556992fd8653e4340b7
#
_cell.length_a   1.000
_cell.length_b   1.000
_cell.length_c   1.000
_cell.angle_alpha   90.00
_cell.angle_beta   90.00
_cell.angle_gamma   90.00
#
_symmetry.space_group_name_H-M   'P 1'
#
loop_
_entity.id
_entity.type
_entity.pdbx_description
1 polymer ?
#
loop_
_entity_poly.entity_id
_entity_poly.type
_entity_poly.pdbx_seq_one_letter_code
_entity_poly.pdbx_strand_id
1 'polypeptide(L)'
;IGGPRSGFIVSRDMELAKKLNSNVFPGQQGGPLMHVIAAKATAFKLAATPEFKDRQERTLSGARILASRLTADDTRAAGVDVLTGGTDVHLVLADLRTSELDGQQAEDILHEVGITVNRNAVPFDPRPPMVTSGLRIGTPALATRGFGDTEFTEVADIIATALKPAPDVTALRTRVLELTAGFPLYPGLEQW
;
A
#
# COMPACT_ATOMS: atom_id res chain seq x y z
N ILE A 1 -9.60 0.52 -6.02
CA ILE A 1 -9.76 0.16 -7.43
C ILE A 1 -8.75 0.98 -8.24
N GLY A 2 -7.92 0.34 -9.05
CA GLY A 2 -7.08 1.02 -10.04
C GLY A 2 -7.96 1.68 -11.09
N GLY A 3 -7.53 2.85 -11.60
CA GLY A 3 -8.29 3.60 -12.60
C GLY A 3 -8.02 5.10 -12.50
N PRO A 4 -8.76 5.94 -13.22
CA PRO A 4 -8.57 7.38 -13.20
C PRO A 4 -8.97 7.97 -11.86
N ARG A 5 -8.33 9.05 -11.44
CA ARG A 5 -8.76 9.83 -10.26
C ARG A 5 -10.11 10.43 -10.53
N SER A 6 -11.11 9.97 -9.81
CA SER A 6 -12.50 10.39 -9.98
C SER A 6 -13.35 9.84 -8.84
N GLY A 7 -14.55 10.39 -8.69
CA GLY A 7 -15.59 9.88 -7.80
C GLY A 7 -16.79 9.38 -8.59
N PHE A 8 -17.67 8.68 -7.90
CA PHE A 8 -19.03 8.38 -8.37
C PHE A 8 -19.99 8.33 -7.19
N ILE A 9 -21.23 8.65 -7.45
CA ILE A 9 -22.32 8.59 -6.48
C ILE A 9 -23.42 7.72 -7.08
N VAL A 10 -23.95 6.79 -6.31
CA VAL A 10 -25.08 5.95 -6.70
C VAL A 10 -26.25 6.15 -5.75
N SER A 11 -27.46 6.21 -6.31
CA SER A 11 -28.70 6.33 -5.54
C SER A 11 -29.81 5.52 -6.21
N ARG A 12 -30.67 4.89 -5.41
CA ARG A 12 -31.92 4.28 -5.88
C ARG A 12 -33.10 5.26 -5.87
N ASP A 13 -32.97 6.36 -5.14
CA ASP A 13 -33.96 7.43 -5.08
C ASP A 13 -33.75 8.37 -6.26
N MET A 14 -34.76 8.42 -7.15
CA MET A 14 -34.69 9.22 -8.39
C MET A 14 -34.78 10.73 -8.11
N GLU A 15 -35.49 11.16 -7.08
CA GLU A 15 -35.57 12.59 -6.72
C GLU A 15 -34.21 13.05 -6.12
N LEU A 16 -33.59 12.20 -5.29
CA LEU A 16 -32.24 12.46 -4.81
C LEU A 16 -31.26 12.47 -5.96
N ALA A 17 -31.34 11.51 -6.90
CA ALA A 17 -30.45 11.45 -8.07
C ALA A 17 -30.52 12.72 -8.93
N LYS A 18 -31.71 13.30 -9.13
CA LYS A 18 -31.87 14.58 -9.84
C LYS A 18 -31.14 15.72 -9.13
N LYS A 19 -31.29 15.81 -7.81
CA LYS A 19 -30.60 16.82 -7.00
C LYS A 19 -29.08 16.66 -7.05
N LEU A 20 -28.59 15.42 -6.93
CA LEU A 20 -27.16 15.10 -7.03
C LEU A 20 -26.61 15.50 -8.41
N ASN A 21 -27.27 15.12 -9.50
CA ASN A 21 -26.87 15.47 -10.85
C ASN A 21 -26.79 16.99 -11.05
N SER A 22 -27.80 17.73 -10.60
CA SER A 22 -27.82 19.19 -10.70
C SER A 22 -26.72 19.86 -9.86
N ASN A 23 -26.42 19.32 -8.68
CA ASN A 23 -25.33 19.82 -7.84
C ASN A 23 -23.96 19.50 -8.42
N VAL A 24 -23.79 18.36 -9.08
CA VAL A 24 -22.54 18.04 -9.79
C VAL A 24 -22.38 18.97 -11.01
N PHE A 25 -23.39 19.00 -11.89
CA PHE A 25 -23.37 19.84 -13.07
C PHE A 25 -24.76 20.49 -13.28
N PRO A 26 -24.83 21.83 -13.38
CA PRO A 26 -23.74 22.81 -13.41
C PRO A 26 -23.29 23.33 -12.03
N GLY A 27 -23.76 22.72 -10.91
CA GLY A 27 -23.58 23.29 -9.58
C GLY A 27 -22.12 23.46 -9.14
N GLN A 28 -21.30 22.43 -9.26
CA GLN A 28 -19.90 22.41 -8.77
C GLN A 28 -18.88 22.12 -9.86
N GLN A 29 -19.26 21.50 -10.97
CA GLN A 29 -18.36 21.07 -12.05
C GLN A 29 -18.86 21.59 -13.40
N GLY A 30 -17.97 21.53 -14.40
CA GLY A 30 -18.26 21.84 -15.81
C GLY A 30 -18.47 20.57 -16.64
N GLY A 31 -18.16 20.66 -17.93
CA GLY A 31 -18.32 19.55 -18.86
C GLY A 31 -17.53 18.30 -18.44
N PRO A 32 -18.13 17.10 -18.61
CA PRO A 32 -17.49 15.86 -18.20
C PRO A 32 -16.31 15.50 -19.11
N LEU A 33 -15.29 14.87 -18.52
CA LEU A 33 -14.16 14.31 -19.23
C LEU A 33 -14.51 12.89 -19.71
N MET A 34 -14.89 12.74 -20.97
CA MET A 34 -15.40 11.48 -21.53
C MET A 34 -14.37 10.33 -21.46
N HIS A 35 -13.08 10.64 -21.64
CA HIS A 35 -12.01 9.64 -21.47
C HIS A 35 -11.92 9.12 -20.03
N VAL A 36 -12.18 9.95 -19.01
CA VAL A 36 -12.25 9.54 -17.61
C VAL A 36 -13.46 8.62 -17.36
N ILE A 37 -14.62 8.94 -17.98
CA ILE A 37 -15.82 8.11 -17.87
C ILE A 37 -15.59 6.74 -18.52
N ALA A 38 -15.00 6.69 -19.71
CA ALA A 38 -14.64 5.45 -20.38
C ALA A 38 -13.63 4.61 -19.55
N ALA A 39 -12.62 5.26 -18.99
CA ALA A 39 -11.66 4.59 -18.12
C ALA A 39 -12.30 4.06 -16.81
N LYS A 40 -13.28 4.76 -16.23
CA LYS A 40 -14.07 4.24 -15.11
C LYS A 40 -14.87 3.00 -15.47
N ALA A 41 -15.52 3.00 -16.63
CA ALA A 41 -16.28 1.85 -17.11
C ALA A 41 -15.37 0.60 -17.26
N THR A 42 -14.18 0.78 -17.83
CA THR A 42 -13.16 -0.28 -17.92
C THR A 42 -12.71 -0.75 -16.54
N ALA A 43 -12.41 0.17 -15.62
CA ALA A 43 -12.03 -0.16 -14.25
C ALA A 43 -13.11 -0.97 -13.52
N PHE A 44 -14.39 -0.60 -13.67
CA PHE A 44 -15.50 -1.35 -13.08
C PHE A 44 -15.70 -2.73 -13.71
N LYS A 45 -15.53 -2.85 -15.03
CA LYS A 45 -15.55 -4.15 -15.70
C LYS A 45 -14.48 -5.08 -15.16
N LEU A 46 -13.24 -4.60 -15.01
CA LEU A 46 -12.15 -5.38 -14.42
C LEU A 46 -12.41 -5.71 -12.94
N ALA A 47 -12.95 -4.78 -12.17
CA ALA A 47 -13.25 -5.00 -10.76
C ALA A 47 -14.36 -6.06 -10.52
N ALA A 48 -15.15 -6.37 -11.52
CA ALA A 48 -16.19 -7.40 -11.47
C ALA A 48 -15.65 -8.81 -11.79
N THR A 49 -14.38 -8.98 -12.11
CA THR A 49 -13.80 -10.28 -12.50
C THR A 49 -13.35 -11.10 -11.29
N PRO A 50 -13.33 -12.46 -11.40
CA PRO A 50 -12.79 -13.34 -10.37
C PRO A 50 -11.31 -13.05 -10.06
N GLU A 51 -10.50 -12.72 -11.07
CA GLU A 51 -9.08 -12.40 -10.94
C GLU A 51 -8.87 -11.14 -10.10
N PHE A 52 -9.77 -10.16 -10.22
CA PHE A 52 -9.73 -8.98 -9.36
C PHE A 52 -10.04 -9.34 -7.92
N LYS A 53 -11.04 -10.20 -7.68
CA LYS A 53 -11.39 -10.68 -6.35
C LYS A 53 -10.23 -11.41 -5.70
N ASP A 54 -9.61 -12.37 -6.39
CA ASP A 54 -8.42 -13.09 -5.94
C ASP A 54 -7.28 -12.12 -5.56
N ARG A 55 -7.02 -11.12 -6.40
CA ARG A 55 -6.03 -10.09 -6.11
C ARG A 55 -6.35 -9.31 -4.83
N GLN A 56 -7.63 -8.99 -4.55
CA GLN A 56 -8.01 -8.32 -3.31
C GLN A 56 -7.84 -9.23 -2.09
N GLU A 57 -8.14 -10.51 -2.21
CA GLU A 57 -7.91 -11.50 -1.15
C GLU A 57 -6.41 -11.60 -0.81
N ARG A 58 -5.53 -11.70 -1.81
CA ARG A 58 -4.07 -11.66 -1.61
C ARG A 58 -3.59 -10.33 -1.04
N THR A 59 -4.18 -9.21 -1.43
CA THR A 59 -3.89 -7.89 -0.85
C THR A 59 -4.15 -7.86 0.65
N LEU A 60 -5.29 -8.37 1.10
CA LEU A 60 -5.65 -8.41 2.52
C LEU A 60 -4.83 -9.44 3.30
N SER A 61 -4.59 -10.62 2.71
CA SER A 61 -3.72 -11.64 3.32
C SER A 61 -2.31 -11.10 3.54
N GLY A 62 -1.71 -10.50 2.51
CA GLY A 62 -0.38 -9.89 2.60
C GLY A 62 -0.28 -8.78 3.65
N ALA A 63 -1.33 -7.96 3.79
CA ALA A 63 -1.35 -6.93 4.83
C ALA A 63 -1.39 -7.53 6.25
N ARG A 64 -2.15 -8.60 6.45
CA ARG A 64 -2.18 -9.33 7.75
C ARG A 64 -0.84 -10.00 8.06
N ILE A 65 -0.20 -10.63 7.08
CA ILE A 65 1.14 -11.23 7.21
C ILE A 65 2.14 -10.17 7.64
N LEU A 66 2.17 -9.03 6.95
CA LEU A 66 3.04 -7.90 7.27
C LEU A 66 2.78 -7.38 8.69
N ALA A 67 1.53 -7.16 9.07
CA ALA A 67 1.17 -6.69 10.41
C ALA A 67 1.61 -7.71 11.48
N SER A 68 1.38 -9.00 11.25
CA SER A 68 1.79 -10.08 12.17
C SER A 68 3.30 -10.10 12.37
N ARG A 69 4.09 -9.95 11.31
CA ARG A 69 5.56 -9.93 11.41
C ARG A 69 6.08 -8.69 12.13
N LEU A 70 5.47 -7.53 11.89
CA LEU A 70 5.87 -6.27 12.54
C LEU A 70 5.45 -6.21 14.02
N THR A 71 4.50 -7.02 14.45
CA THR A 71 4.09 -7.15 15.86
C THR A 71 4.79 -8.31 16.59
N ALA A 72 5.71 -9.02 15.95
CA ALA A 72 6.50 -10.08 16.59
C ALA A 72 7.45 -9.51 17.67
N ASP A 73 7.79 -10.31 18.66
CA ASP A 73 8.55 -9.88 19.85
C ASP A 73 9.91 -9.27 19.49
N ASP A 74 10.62 -9.85 18.52
CA ASP A 74 11.92 -9.36 18.05
C ASP A 74 11.85 -8.00 17.35
N THR A 75 10.73 -7.72 16.66
CA THR A 75 10.47 -6.46 15.99
C THR A 75 10.06 -5.39 17.02
N ARG A 76 9.20 -5.75 17.95
CA ARG A 76 8.83 -4.90 19.09
C ARG A 76 10.03 -4.54 19.97
N ALA A 77 10.94 -5.49 20.19
CA ALA A 77 12.19 -5.22 20.90
C ALA A 77 13.09 -4.19 20.22
N ALA A 78 12.97 -4.02 18.89
CA ALA A 78 13.61 -2.96 18.14
C ALA A 78 12.82 -1.63 18.14
N GLY A 79 11.72 -1.56 18.87
CA GLY A 79 10.88 -0.35 18.99
C GLY A 79 9.92 -0.13 17.81
N VAL A 80 9.70 -1.14 16.99
CA VAL A 80 8.74 -1.12 15.87
C VAL A 80 7.47 -1.85 16.27
N ASP A 81 6.31 -1.25 16.08
CA ASP A 81 5.01 -1.89 16.30
C ASP A 81 4.03 -1.48 15.19
N VAL A 82 2.82 -2.02 15.21
CA VAL A 82 1.72 -1.62 14.35
C VAL A 82 0.72 -0.81 15.17
N LEU A 83 0.42 0.40 14.73
CA LEU A 83 -0.34 1.39 15.50
C LEU A 83 -1.66 0.85 16.08
N THR A 84 -2.36 -0.04 15.36
CA THR A 84 -3.65 -0.64 15.76
C THR A 84 -3.52 -2.10 16.17
N GLY A 85 -2.30 -2.60 16.33
CA GLY A 85 -2.03 -4.01 16.64
C GLY A 85 -2.30 -5.00 15.51
N GLY A 86 -2.76 -4.50 14.34
CA GLY A 86 -3.09 -5.31 13.16
C GLY A 86 -3.71 -4.48 12.07
N THR A 87 -4.27 -5.14 11.03
CA THR A 87 -4.97 -4.47 9.95
C THR A 87 -6.10 -5.32 9.38
N ASP A 88 -7.18 -4.66 8.96
CA ASP A 88 -8.32 -5.23 8.21
C ASP A 88 -8.44 -4.63 6.80
N VAL A 89 -7.46 -3.81 6.39
CA VAL A 89 -7.40 -3.13 5.10
C VAL A 89 -6.10 -3.48 4.35
N HIS A 90 -5.84 -2.78 3.27
CA HIS A 90 -4.73 -3.02 2.33
C HIS A 90 -3.39 -2.40 2.72
N LEU A 91 -3.29 -1.83 3.91
CA LEU A 91 -2.07 -1.17 4.39
C LEU A 91 -1.83 -1.42 5.88
N VAL A 92 -0.58 -1.23 6.28
CA VAL A 92 -0.15 -1.22 7.68
C VAL A 92 0.47 0.14 7.97
N LEU A 93 0.16 0.70 9.13
CA LEU A 93 0.83 1.87 9.68
C LEU A 93 1.75 1.39 10.81
N ALA A 94 3.05 1.32 10.51
CA ALA A 94 4.07 1.01 11.51
C ALA A 94 4.33 2.23 12.39
N ASP A 95 4.49 2.00 13.68
CA ASP A 95 4.80 3.00 14.71
C ASP A 95 6.26 2.84 15.15
N LEU A 96 7.04 3.91 15.00
CA LEU A 96 8.47 3.98 15.31
C LEU A 96 8.76 4.93 16.47
N ARG A 97 7.77 5.32 17.27
CA ARG A 97 7.98 6.29 18.36
C ARG A 97 8.97 5.80 19.41
N THR A 98 9.08 4.50 19.59
CA THR A 98 10.01 3.86 20.54
C THR A 98 11.26 3.26 19.88
N SER A 99 11.36 3.36 18.56
CA SER A 99 12.53 2.93 17.79
C SER A 99 13.66 3.97 17.84
N GLU A 100 14.90 3.51 17.66
CA GLU A 100 16.05 4.39 17.41
C GLU A 100 15.94 5.12 16.06
N LEU A 101 15.19 4.52 15.11
CA LEU A 101 14.93 5.11 13.80
C LEU A 101 13.73 6.05 13.86
N ASP A 102 13.82 7.16 13.16
CA ASP A 102 12.65 7.95 12.81
C ASP A 102 12.06 7.52 11.46
N GLY A 103 10.94 8.13 11.05
CA GLY A 103 10.25 7.77 9.81
C GLY A 103 11.08 8.02 8.56
N GLN A 104 11.90 9.09 8.55
CA GLN A 104 12.78 9.39 7.42
C GLN A 104 13.92 8.38 7.30
N GLN A 105 14.60 8.10 8.39
CA GLN A 105 15.70 7.12 8.40
C GLN A 105 15.21 5.72 7.99
N ALA A 106 14.04 5.31 8.50
CA ALA A 106 13.44 4.02 8.15
C ALA A 106 13.02 3.94 6.68
N GLU A 107 12.45 5.03 6.10
CA GLU A 107 12.14 5.14 4.68
C GLU A 107 13.42 5.03 3.83
N ASP A 108 14.48 5.74 4.20
CA ASP A 108 15.75 5.77 3.49
C ASP A 108 16.42 4.38 3.47
N ILE A 109 16.49 3.69 4.63
CA ILE A 109 17.01 2.32 4.72
C ILE A 109 16.22 1.36 3.83
N LEU A 110 14.90 1.39 3.90
CA LEU A 110 14.05 0.52 3.06
C LEU A 110 14.22 0.83 1.57
N HIS A 111 14.39 2.09 1.20
CA HIS A 111 14.68 2.49 -0.17
C HIS A 111 16.02 1.92 -0.66
N GLU A 112 17.08 1.97 0.15
CA GLU A 112 18.37 1.35 -0.16
C GLU A 112 18.27 -0.16 -0.34
N VAL A 113 17.44 -0.83 0.47
CA VAL A 113 17.13 -2.27 0.34
C VAL A 113 16.37 -2.55 -0.96
N GLY A 114 15.69 -1.56 -1.54
CA GLY A 114 14.88 -1.69 -2.76
C GLY A 114 13.38 -1.83 -2.51
N ILE A 115 12.92 -1.46 -1.31
CA ILE A 115 11.50 -1.47 -0.91
C ILE A 115 11.00 -0.02 -0.81
N THR A 116 10.03 0.33 -1.64
CA THR A 116 9.41 1.66 -1.61
C THR A 116 8.25 1.69 -0.62
N VAL A 117 8.39 2.52 0.40
CA VAL A 117 7.36 2.87 1.37
C VAL A 117 7.26 4.38 1.46
N ASN A 118 6.41 4.92 2.33
CA ASN A 118 6.50 6.33 2.68
C ASN A 118 6.41 6.54 4.19
N ARG A 119 7.20 7.47 4.69
CA ARG A 119 7.04 7.97 6.06
C ARG A 119 5.67 8.59 6.25
N ASN A 120 5.12 8.43 7.45
CA ASN A 120 3.78 8.86 7.78
C ASN A 120 3.70 9.28 9.24
N ALA A 121 3.05 10.40 9.51
CA ALA A 121 2.80 10.80 10.89
C ALA A 121 1.89 9.78 11.59
N VAL A 122 2.17 9.51 12.85
CA VAL A 122 1.27 8.77 13.74
C VAL A 122 0.41 9.76 14.54
N PRO A 123 -0.71 9.35 15.11
CA PRO A 123 -1.50 10.20 15.97
C PRO A 123 -0.66 10.78 17.12
N PHE A 124 -0.74 12.09 17.32
CA PHE A 124 0.07 12.83 18.31
C PHE A 124 1.58 12.65 18.12
N ASP A 125 2.03 12.63 16.86
CA ASP A 125 3.43 12.42 16.51
C ASP A 125 4.33 13.46 17.18
N PRO A 126 5.36 13.03 17.95
CA PRO A 126 6.28 13.96 18.61
C PRO A 126 7.31 14.59 17.65
N ARG A 127 7.47 14.03 16.43
CA ARG A 127 8.44 14.49 15.43
C ARG A 127 7.77 15.42 14.41
N PRO A 128 8.54 16.32 13.78
CA PRO A 128 7.97 17.24 12.78
C PRO A 128 7.48 16.50 11.53
N PRO A 129 6.54 17.10 10.76
CA PRO A 129 5.88 16.44 9.61
C PRO A 129 6.80 15.92 8.51
N MET A 130 8.01 16.47 8.38
CA MET A 130 8.99 16.04 7.38
C MET A 130 9.83 14.83 7.82
N VAL A 131 9.83 14.52 9.12
CA VAL A 131 10.57 13.41 9.73
C VAL A 131 9.62 12.26 10.05
N THR A 132 8.58 12.54 10.82
CA THR A 132 7.54 11.60 11.28
C THR A 132 8.05 10.45 12.17
N SER A 133 7.11 9.71 12.74
CA SER A 133 7.42 8.55 13.59
C SER A 133 6.74 7.27 13.09
N GLY A 134 6.40 7.20 11.83
CA GLY A 134 5.78 6.01 11.28
C GLY A 134 6.07 5.78 9.80
N LEU A 135 5.68 4.60 9.33
CA LEU A 135 5.74 4.19 7.94
C LEU A 135 4.38 3.66 7.50
N ARG A 136 3.92 4.09 6.33
CA ARG A 136 2.77 3.51 5.65
C ARG A 136 3.23 2.51 4.61
N ILE A 137 2.83 1.26 4.77
CA ILE A 137 3.23 0.14 3.93
C ILE A 137 1.98 -0.49 3.33
N GLY A 138 1.84 -0.45 2.01
CA GLY A 138 0.69 -0.98 1.30
C GLY A 138 1.01 -2.24 0.50
N THR A 139 0.04 -3.13 0.33
CA THR A 139 0.20 -4.44 -0.33
C THR A 139 -0.40 -4.56 -1.73
N PRO A 140 -1.27 -3.65 -2.24
CA PRO A 140 -1.94 -3.83 -3.54
C PRO A 140 -0.99 -3.95 -4.73
N ALA A 141 0.14 -3.23 -4.73
CA ALA A 141 1.10 -3.26 -5.82
C ALA A 141 1.73 -4.66 -5.97
N LEU A 142 2.16 -5.26 -4.88
CA LEU A 142 2.73 -6.61 -4.87
C LEU A 142 1.69 -7.69 -5.19
N ALA A 143 0.48 -7.58 -4.64
CA ALA A 143 -0.62 -8.48 -4.99
C ALA A 143 -0.98 -8.40 -6.49
N THR A 144 -0.92 -7.20 -7.10
CA THR A 144 -1.11 -7.02 -8.53
C THR A 144 0.04 -7.64 -9.34
N ARG A 145 1.26 -7.61 -8.80
CA ARG A 145 2.46 -8.22 -9.39
C ARG A 145 2.45 -9.75 -9.32
N GLY A 146 1.55 -10.34 -8.54
CA GLY A 146 1.38 -11.79 -8.44
C GLY A 146 1.83 -12.40 -7.12
N PHE A 147 2.26 -11.61 -6.15
CA PHE A 147 2.70 -12.10 -4.83
C PHE A 147 1.56 -12.81 -4.10
N GLY A 148 1.90 -13.96 -3.53
CA GLY A 148 1.07 -14.72 -2.60
C GLY A 148 1.63 -14.67 -1.18
N ASP A 149 1.11 -15.52 -0.30
CA ASP A 149 1.44 -15.52 1.13
C ASP A 149 2.93 -15.79 1.40
N THR A 150 3.57 -16.64 0.59
CA THR A 150 5.00 -16.95 0.69
C THR A 150 5.85 -15.70 0.45
N GLU A 151 5.58 -15.00 -0.65
CA GLU A 151 6.31 -13.79 -1.02
C GLU A 151 6.04 -12.65 -0.04
N PHE A 152 4.81 -12.50 0.44
CA PHE A 152 4.48 -11.52 1.47
C PHE A 152 5.17 -11.83 2.80
N THR A 153 5.36 -13.09 3.15
CA THR A 153 6.14 -13.50 4.34
C THR A 153 7.59 -13.08 4.20
N GLU A 154 8.19 -13.30 3.04
CA GLU A 154 9.56 -12.90 2.75
C GLU A 154 9.72 -11.37 2.79
N VAL A 155 8.82 -10.61 2.14
CA VAL A 155 8.83 -9.14 2.20
C VAL A 155 8.67 -8.63 3.62
N ALA A 156 7.77 -9.21 4.40
CA ALA A 156 7.53 -8.83 5.79
C ALA A 156 8.78 -9.05 6.66
N ASP A 157 9.50 -10.16 6.44
CA ASP A 157 10.74 -10.45 7.16
C ASP A 157 11.88 -9.52 6.74
N ILE A 158 12.02 -9.22 5.45
CA ILE A 158 12.99 -8.23 4.97
C ILE A 158 12.74 -6.87 5.61
N ILE A 159 11.49 -6.37 5.62
CA ILE A 159 11.15 -5.10 6.25
C ILE A 159 11.45 -5.12 7.74
N ALA A 160 10.99 -6.15 8.46
CA ALA A 160 11.23 -6.27 9.89
C ALA A 160 12.73 -6.31 10.25
N THR A 161 13.53 -6.96 9.40
CA THR A 161 14.99 -7.04 9.59
C THR A 161 15.69 -5.73 9.27
N ALA A 162 15.25 -5.03 8.23
CA ALA A 162 15.79 -3.72 7.83
C ALA A 162 15.55 -2.64 8.90
N LEU A 163 14.48 -2.76 9.68
CA LEU A 163 14.13 -1.80 10.74
C LEU A 163 14.81 -2.09 12.09
N LYS A 164 15.62 -3.13 12.20
CA LYS A 164 16.44 -3.42 13.38
C LYS A 164 17.74 -2.62 13.37
N PRO A 165 18.42 -2.48 14.53
CA PRO A 165 19.74 -1.86 14.59
C PRO A 165 20.77 -2.54 13.68
N ALA A 166 21.57 -1.74 12.96
CA ALA A 166 22.66 -2.17 12.08
C ALA A 166 22.30 -3.29 11.08
N PRO A 167 21.28 -3.09 10.22
CA PRO A 167 20.89 -4.10 9.23
C PRO A 167 21.96 -4.28 8.15
N ASP A 168 22.15 -5.52 7.67
CA ASP A 168 22.93 -5.78 6.47
C ASP A 168 22.11 -5.43 5.21
N VAL A 169 22.15 -4.16 4.81
CA VAL A 169 21.42 -3.62 3.66
C VAL A 169 21.77 -4.37 2.37
N THR A 170 23.03 -4.78 2.19
CA THR A 170 23.46 -5.48 0.98
C THR A 170 22.85 -6.87 0.88
N ALA A 171 22.84 -7.63 1.98
CA ALA A 171 22.20 -8.94 2.01
C ALA A 171 20.69 -8.84 1.81
N LEU A 172 20.03 -7.86 2.46
CA LEU A 172 18.59 -7.62 2.29
C LEU A 172 18.23 -7.21 0.86
N ARG A 173 19.04 -6.34 0.23
CA ARG A 173 18.87 -5.96 -1.18
C ARG A 173 18.98 -7.16 -2.11
N THR A 174 19.91 -8.07 -1.85
CA THR A 174 20.03 -9.31 -2.64
C THR A 174 18.77 -10.15 -2.56
N ARG A 175 18.19 -10.34 -1.37
CA ARG A 175 16.90 -11.02 -1.17
C ARG A 175 15.76 -10.36 -1.96
N VAL A 176 15.69 -9.03 -1.98
CA VAL A 176 14.69 -8.29 -2.76
C VAL A 176 14.86 -8.54 -4.26
N LEU A 177 16.09 -8.53 -4.77
CA LEU A 177 16.38 -8.77 -6.19
C LEU A 177 16.01 -10.19 -6.60
N GLU A 178 16.37 -11.19 -5.80
CA GLU A 178 16.02 -12.59 -6.03
C GLU A 178 14.49 -12.79 -6.04
N LEU A 179 13.80 -12.24 -5.04
CA LEU A 179 12.34 -12.31 -4.95
C LEU A 179 11.66 -11.66 -6.16
N THR A 180 12.10 -10.46 -6.54
CA THR A 180 11.47 -9.71 -7.63
C THR A 180 11.78 -10.25 -9.02
N ALA A 181 12.87 -11.00 -9.20
CA ALA A 181 13.20 -11.66 -10.46
C ALA A 181 12.14 -12.68 -10.90
N GLY A 182 11.47 -13.33 -9.94
CA GLY A 182 10.36 -14.25 -10.21
C GLY A 182 9.04 -13.55 -10.62
N PHE A 183 8.95 -12.22 -10.46
CA PHE A 183 7.73 -11.45 -10.66
C PHE A 183 7.99 -10.18 -11.49
N PRO A 184 8.33 -10.30 -12.78
CA PRO A 184 8.65 -9.15 -13.62
C PRO A 184 7.44 -8.22 -13.77
N LEU A 185 7.71 -6.91 -13.85
CA LEU A 185 6.70 -5.93 -14.21
C LEU A 185 6.46 -5.99 -15.72
N TYR A 186 5.20 -5.95 -16.12
CA TYR A 186 4.81 -5.91 -17.53
C TYR A 186 5.44 -7.01 -18.39
N PRO A 187 5.24 -8.31 -18.05
CA PRO A 187 5.79 -9.40 -18.82
C PRO A 187 5.36 -9.27 -20.30
N GLY A 188 6.33 -9.42 -21.21
CA GLY A 188 6.11 -9.25 -22.66
C GLY A 188 6.40 -7.85 -23.20
N LEU A 189 6.79 -6.88 -22.35
CA LEU A 189 7.26 -5.56 -22.79
C LEU A 189 8.78 -5.42 -22.85
N GLU A 190 9.53 -6.47 -22.55
CA GLU A 190 11.00 -6.46 -22.54
C GLU A 190 11.61 -6.28 -23.95
N GLN A 191 10.79 -6.30 -24.99
CA GLN A 191 11.21 -6.26 -26.41
C GLN A 191 10.89 -4.92 -27.11
N TRP A 192 10.56 -3.85 -26.36
CA TRP A 192 10.26 -2.53 -26.94
C TRP A 192 11.40 -1.54 -26.73
#